data_0e4b8cabf435c67501a80714699fe90f
#
_entry.id   0e4b8cabf435c67501a80714699fe90f
#
_cell.length_a   1.000
_cell.length_b   1.000
_cell.length_c   1.000
_cell.angle_alpha   90.00
_cell.angle_beta   90.00
_cell.angle_gamma   90.00
#
_symmetry.space_group_name_H-M   'P 1'
#
loop_
_entity.id
_entity.type
_entity.pdbx_description
1 polymer ?
#
loop_
_entity_poly.entity_id
_entity_poly.type
_entity_poly.pdbx_seq_one_letter_code
_entity_poly.pdbx_strand_id
1 'polypeptide(L)'
;NSLSAAQDDIKRRRDQGVPITDITSREIQELEPHLAPTFPGGILFDDGFHLTNPKALIQRLTQSFIDDGGQFIHNKVCSLNNMSNGHLKVGTHTNDLEAKRVIIAAGAWSTQISGGCIDPVPLDTERGYHVMFPNDARLLNRPVGLADAGLYISPLDDGLRAAGTVELAGLRARPNQRRLNYIESVVRRVLPE
;
A
#
# COMPACT_ATOMS: atom_id res chain seq x y z
N ASN A 1 12.83 18.90 -13.90
CA ASN A 1 12.02 17.89 -14.59
C ASN A 1 11.01 17.16 -13.71
N SER A 2 11.25 16.96 -12.41
CA SER A 2 10.27 16.38 -11.45
C SER A 2 9.13 17.37 -11.16
N LEU A 3 9.41 18.66 -11.05
CA LEU A 3 8.41 19.70 -10.82
C LEU A 3 7.41 19.83 -11.98
N SER A 4 7.86 19.73 -13.22
CA SER A 4 6.96 19.79 -14.40
C SER A 4 6.01 18.58 -14.43
N ALA A 5 6.52 17.36 -14.17
CA ALA A 5 5.67 16.17 -14.13
C ALA A 5 4.66 16.23 -12.96
N ALA A 6 5.06 16.78 -11.83
CA ALA A 6 4.18 17.01 -10.68
C ALA A 6 3.08 18.04 -11.00
N GLN A 7 3.43 19.13 -11.72
CA GLN A 7 2.46 20.15 -12.13
C GLN A 7 1.38 19.59 -13.07
N ASP A 8 1.76 18.73 -14.02
CA ASP A 8 0.81 18.10 -14.94
C ASP A 8 -0.14 17.13 -14.19
N ASP A 9 0.35 16.42 -13.17
CA ASP A 9 -0.49 15.56 -12.34
C ASP A 9 -1.44 16.38 -11.46
N ILE A 10 -0.95 17.44 -10.83
CA ILE A 10 -1.75 18.38 -10.04
C ILE A 10 -2.85 19.00 -10.91
N LYS A 11 -2.50 19.47 -12.12
CA LYS A 11 -3.47 20.02 -13.05
C LYS A 11 -4.56 19.03 -13.40
N ARG A 12 -4.19 17.79 -13.76
CA ARG A 12 -5.18 16.74 -14.06
C ARG A 12 -6.12 16.47 -12.90
N ARG A 13 -5.62 16.44 -11.67
CA ARG A 13 -6.45 16.24 -10.47
C ARG A 13 -7.42 17.39 -10.27
N ARG A 14 -6.98 18.64 -10.44
CA ARG A 14 -7.84 19.83 -10.38
C ARG A 14 -8.93 19.78 -11.46
N ASP A 15 -8.56 19.43 -12.69
CA ASP A 15 -9.49 19.29 -13.81
C ASP A 15 -10.56 18.19 -13.55
N GLN A 16 -10.24 17.20 -12.68
CA GLN A 16 -11.14 16.17 -12.21
C GLN A 16 -11.95 16.57 -10.96
N GLY A 17 -11.81 17.81 -10.48
CA GLY A 17 -12.55 18.32 -9.34
C GLY A 17 -11.97 17.89 -7.96
N VAL A 18 -10.74 17.39 -7.90
CA VAL A 18 -10.09 17.09 -6.61
C VAL A 18 -9.73 18.42 -5.93
N PRO A 19 -10.21 18.67 -4.68
CA PRO A 19 -9.88 19.86 -3.93
C PRO A 19 -8.38 19.86 -3.57
N ILE A 20 -7.65 20.84 -4.09
CA ILE A 20 -6.20 20.97 -3.90
C ILE A 20 -5.86 22.45 -3.69
N THR A 21 -5.19 22.74 -2.58
CA THR A 21 -4.69 24.06 -2.23
C THR A 21 -3.17 24.11 -2.36
N ASP A 22 -2.64 25.14 -3.05
CA ASP A 22 -1.19 25.42 -3.01
C ASP A 22 -0.84 26.03 -1.67
N ILE A 23 0.20 25.53 -1.01
CA ILE A 23 0.66 26.01 0.29
C ILE A 23 2.11 26.48 0.22
N THR A 24 2.39 27.54 0.95
CA THR A 24 3.70 28.15 1.08
C THR A 24 4.58 27.38 2.08
N SER A 25 5.88 27.67 2.08
CA SER A 25 6.83 27.14 3.07
C SER A 25 6.39 27.43 4.52
N ARG A 26 5.82 28.61 4.77
CA ARG A 26 5.31 28.99 6.09
C ARG A 26 4.11 28.14 6.51
N GLU A 27 3.16 27.95 5.61
CA GLU A 27 1.97 27.13 5.86
C GLU A 27 2.36 25.65 6.07
N ILE A 28 3.38 25.14 5.37
CA ILE A 28 3.93 23.80 5.64
C ILE A 28 4.42 23.71 7.09
N GLN A 29 5.18 24.69 7.58
CA GLN A 29 5.70 24.70 8.95
C GLN A 29 4.59 24.86 10.01
N GLU A 30 3.52 25.60 9.69
CA GLU A 30 2.34 25.73 10.56
C GLU A 30 1.54 24.41 10.64
N LEU A 31 1.44 23.68 9.53
CA LEU A 31 0.72 22.39 9.44
C LEU A 31 1.53 21.21 10.01
N GLU A 32 2.84 21.19 9.76
CA GLU A 32 3.78 20.12 10.13
C GLU A 32 5.05 20.72 10.74
N PRO A 33 5.01 21.13 12.02
CA PRO A 33 6.11 21.88 12.66
C PRO A 33 7.44 21.12 12.75
N HIS A 34 7.40 19.78 12.71
CA HIS A 34 8.59 18.95 12.82
C HIS A 34 9.28 18.69 11.46
N LEU A 35 8.64 19.05 10.35
CA LEU A 35 9.32 18.97 9.05
C LEU A 35 10.47 19.97 8.95
N ALA A 36 11.59 19.56 8.38
CA ALA A 36 12.70 20.44 8.09
C ALA A 36 12.23 21.64 7.22
N PRO A 37 12.68 22.89 7.51
CA PRO A 37 12.21 24.10 6.80
C PRO A 37 12.87 24.26 5.43
N THR A 38 13.01 23.18 4.68
CA THR A 38 13.71 23.14 3.40
C THR A 38 12.77 23.13 2.20
N PHE A 39 11.45 23.04 2.44
CA PHE A 39 10.46 22.95 1.38
C PHE A 39 10.01 24.36 0.96
N PRO A 40 10.15 24.73 -0.33
CA PRO A 40 9.77 26.06 -0.82
C PRO A 40 8.25 26.26 -0.89
N GLY A 41 7.49 25.17 -0.91
CA GLY A 41 6.03 25.13 -0.97
C GLY A 41 5.56 23.68 -1.18
N GLY A 42 4.26 23.51 -1.23
CA GLY A 42 3.64 22.21 -1.42
C GLY A 42 2.21 22.32 -1.90
N ILE A 43 1.54 21.18 -1.94
CA ILE A 43 0.10 21.08 -2.18
C ILE A 43 -0.57 20.35 -1.02
N LEU A 44 -1.72 20.84 -0.62
CA LEU A 44 -2.60 20.21 0.33
C LEU A 44 -3.79 19.60 -0.41
N PHE A 45 -4.08 18.34 -0.16
CA PHE A 45 -5.32 17.69 -0.57
C PHE A 45 -6.34 17.93 0.54
N ASP A 46 -7.29 18.86 0.31
CA ASP A 46 -8.17 19.38 1.38
C ASP A 46 -9.08 18.31 1.97
N ASP A 47 -9.59 17.38 1.13
CA ASP A 47 -10.43 16.26 1.54
C ASP A 47 -9.63 14.95 1.73
N GLY A 48 -8.30 15.06 1.85
CA GLY A 48 -7.44 13.90 2.03
C GLY A 48 -7.61 13.27 3.43
N PHE A 49 -7.75 11.96 3.49
CA PHE A 49 -7.75 11.18 4.73
C PHE A 49 -6.87 9.94 4.61
N HIS A 50 -6.48 9.38 5.74
CA HIS A 50 -5.71 8.14 5.76
C HIS A 50 -6.20 7.21 6.89
N LEU A 51 -5.84 5.94 6.78
CA LEU A 51 -6.08 4.98 7.84
C LEU A 51 -4.90 4.96 8.79
N THR A 52 -5.15 5.25 10.07
CA THR A 52 -4.11 5.17 11.10
C THR A 52 -3.81 3.71 11.49
N ASN A 53 -4.77 2.80 11.25
CA ASN A 53 -4.60 1.38 11.53
C ASN A 53 -5.20 0.48 10.44
N PRO A 54 -4.48 0.30 9.30
CA PRO A 54 -4.96 -0.57 8.22
C PRO A 54 -5.19 -2.02 8.65
N LYS A 55 -4.40 -2.52 9.61
CA LYS A 55 -4.55 -3.87 10.15
C LYS A 55 -5.89 -4.04 10.87
N ALA A 56 -6.26 -3.08 11.71
CA ALA A 56 -7.54 -3.10 12.42
C ALA A 56 -8.74 -3.07 11.45
N LEU A 57 -8.63 -2.33 10.34
CA LEU A 57 -9.67 -2.33 9.31
C LEU A 57 -9.89 -3.73 8.74
N ILE A 58 -8.81 -4.41 8.33
CA ILE A 58 -8.90 -5.78 7.78
C ILE A 58 -9.46 -6.75 8.81
N GLN A 59 -9.03 -6.64 10.08
CA GLN A 59 -9.56 -7.48 11.16
C GLN A 59 -11.07 -7.28 11.36
N ARG A 60 -11.54 -6.04 11.33
CA ARG A 60 -12.99 -5.72 11.45
C ARG A 60 -13.80 -6.24 10.26
N LEU A 61 -13.28 -6.09 9.04
CA LEU A 61 -13.92 -6.63 7.84
C LEU A 61 -14.00 -8.16 7.90
N THR A 62 -12.93 -8.83 8.34
CA THR A 62 -12.93 -10.28 8.53
C THR A 62 -13.93 -10.71 9.58
N GLN A 63 -14.01 -10.00 10.71
CA GLN A 63 -14.98 -10.31 11.75
C GLN A 63 -16.41 -10.12 11.27
N SER A 64 -16.73 -9.02 10.60
CA SER A 64 -18.04 -8.78 10.02
C SER A 64 -18.44 -9.89 9.04
N PHE A 65 -17.52 -10.34 8.19
CA PHE A 65 -17.74 -11.47 7.30
C PHE A 65 -18.10 -12.76 8.05
N ILE A 66 -17.42 -13.04 9.17
CA ILE A 66 -17.68 -14.21 10.01
C ILE A 66 -19.05 -14.08 10.70
N ASP A 67 -19.37 -12.90 11.23
CA ASP A 67 -20.64 -12.61 11.91
C ASP A 67 -21.83 -12.75 10.94
N ASP A 68 -21.63 -12.46 9.65
CA ASP A 68 -22.59 -12.67 8.58
C ASP A 68 -22.70 -14.14 8.11
N GLY A 69 -22.04 -15.08 8.80
CA GLY A 69 -22.07 -16.52 8.52
C GLY A 69 -20.98 -17.00 7.55
N GLY A 70 -20.04 -16.16 7.19
CA GLY A 70 -18.86 -16.52 6.39
C GLY A 70 -17.89 -17.42 7.17
N GLN A 71 -17.11 -18.21 6.44
CA GLN A 71 -16.06 -19.06 7.04
C GLN A 71 -14.67 -18.59 6.59
N PHE A 72 -13.83 -18.26 7.55
CA PHE A 72 -12.42 -17.94 7.30
C PHE A 72 -11.57 -19.21 7.52
N ILE A 73 -10.96 -19.72 6.44
CA ILE A 73 -10.13 -20.94 6.47
C ILE A 73 -8.67 -20.52 6.23
N HIS A 74 -7.83 -20.68 7.25
CA HIS A 74 -6.40 -20.41 7.14
C HIS A 74 -5.69 -21.59 6.48
N ASN A 75 -5.64 -21.59 5.15
CA ASN A 75 -4.97 -22.64 4.37
C ASN A 75 -4.37 -22.07 3.07
N LYS A 76 -3.40 -22.78 2.51
CA LYS A 76 -2.81 -22.43 1.23
C LYS A 76 -3.56 -23.16 0.10
N VAL A 77 -4.13 -22.37 -0.80
CA VAL A 77 -4.70 -22.88 -2.06
C VAL A 77 -3.57 -23.18 -3.04
N CYS A 78 -3.60 -24.38 -3.63
CA CYS A 78 -2.58 -24.86 -4.54
C CYS A 78 -3.11 -25.08 -5.96
N SER A 79 -4.40 -25.43 -6.10
CA SER A 79 -4.98 -25.73 -7.40
C SER A 79 -6.46 -25.38 -7.49
N LEU A 80 -6.94 -25.18 -8.71
CA LEU A 80 -8.33 -24.95 -9.04
C LEU A 80 -8.69 -25.74 -10.29
N ASN A 81 -9.66 -26.65 -10.20
CA ASN A 81 -10.06 -27.54 -11.30
C ASN A 81 -11.58 -27.61 -11.45
N ASN A 82 -12.04 -27.80 -12.67
CA ASN A 82 -13.45 -28.08 -12.94
C ASN A 82 -13.86 -29.48 -12.47
N MET A 83 -15.06 -29.59 -11.97
CA MET A 83 -15.70 -30.87 -11.63
C MET A 83 -16.80 -31.21 -12.64
N SER A 84 -17.15 -32.50 -12.74
CA SER A 84 -18.19 -32.98 -13.66
C SER A 84 -19.59 -32.45 -13.36
N ASN A 85 -19.86 -32.03 -12.13
CA ASN A 85 -21.13 -31.43 -11.69
C ASN A 85 -21.21 -29.90 -11.94
N GLY A 86 -20.23 -29.30 -12.63
CA GLY A 86 -20.20 -27.88 -12.92
C GLY A 86 -19.68 -27.03 -11.76
N HIS A 87 -19.27 -27.63 -10.66
CA HIS A 87 -18.60 -26.94 -9.56
C HIS A 87 -17.09 -26.88 -9.76
N LEU A 88 -16.40 -26.16 -8.88
CA LEU A 88 -14.97 -26.00 -8.85
C LEU A 88 -14.40 -26.71 -7.63
N LYS A 89 -13.34 -27.47 -7.85
CA LYS A 89 -12.54 -28.11 -6.81
C LYS A 89 -11.37 -27.19 -6.46
N VAL A 90 -11.33 -26.71 -5.22
CA VAL A 90 -10.26 -25.88 -4.68
C VAL A 90 -9.33 -26.78 -3.88
N GLY A 91 -8.17 -27.12 -4.45
CA GLY A 91 -7.16 -27.95 -3.78
C GLY A 91 -6.33 -27.14 -2.81
N THR A 92 -6.26 -27.58 -1.56
CA THR A 92 -5.43 -26.97 -0.52
C THR A 92 -4.38 -27.94 0.02
N HIS A 93 -3.52 -27.48 0.93
CA HIS A 93 -2.50 -28.36 1.53
C HIS A 93 -3.07 -29.49 2.39
N THR A 94 -4.24 -29.31 3.01
CA THR A 94 -4.79 -30.27 3.97
C THR A 94 -6.01 -31.02 3.45
N ASN A 95 -6.85 -30.36 2.66
CA ASN A 95 -8.10 -30.90 2.15
C ASN A 95 -8.54 -30.17 0.90
N ASP A 96 -9.47 -30.77 0.16
CA ASP A 96 -10.12 -30.11 -0.97
C ASP A 96 -11.45 -29.50 -0.54
N LEU A 97 -11.78 -28.38 -1.15
CA LEU A 97 -13.07 -27.70 -0.99
C LEU A 97 -13.82 -27.70 -2.32
N GLU A 98 -15.13 -27.67 -2.25
CA GLU A 98 -15.98 -27.55 -3.42
C GLU A 98 -16.73 -26.22 -3.38
N ALA A 99 -16.78 -25.50 -4.50
CA ALA A 99 -17.48 -24.24 -4.61
C ALA A 99 -18.14 -24.07 -5.98
N LYS A 100 -19.28 -23.40 -6.00
CA LYS A 100 -19.94 -23.03 -7.26
C LYS A 100 -19.21 -21.93 -8.01
N ARG A 101 -18.60 -21.02 -7.28
CA ARG A 101 -17.83 -19.87 -7.81
C ARG A 101 -16.60 -19.64 -6.95
N VAL A 102 -15.50 -19.23 -7.55
CA VAL A 102 -14.25 -18.89 -6.87
C VAL A 102 -13.78 -17.55 -7.37
N ILE A 103 -13.37 -16.68 -6.44
CA ILE A 103 -12.69 -15.42 -6.74
C ILE A 103 -11.24 -15.57 -6.34
N ILE A 104 -10.33 -15.42 -7.29
CA ILE A 104 -8.90 -15.44 -7.05
C ILE A 104 -8.47 -14.02 -6.68
N ALA A 105 -8.17 -13.80 -5.41
CA ALA A 105 -7.69 -12.52 -4.86
C ALA A 105 -6.33 -12.68 -4.16
N ALA A 106 -5.44 -13.53 -4.73
CA ALA A 106 -4.16 -13.89 -4.15
C ALA A 106 -3.01 -12.93 -4.53
N GLY A 107 -3.31 -11.75 -5.10
CA GLY A 107 -2.31 -10.75 -5.48
C GLY A 107 -1.24 -11.37 -6.39
N ALA A 108 0.02 -11.06 -6.11
CA ALA A 108 1.16 -11.55 -6.90
C ALA A 108 1.33 -13.08 -6.90
N TRP A 109 0.69 -13.79 -5.97
CA TRP A 109 0.70 -15.27 -5.91
C TRP A 109 -0.39 -15.93 -6.74
N SER A 110 -1.28 -15.16 -7.35
CA SER A 110 -2.39 -15.72 -8.17
C SER A 110 -1.88 -16.64 -9.28
N THR A 111 -0.73 -16.34 -9.88
CA THR A 111 -0.10 -17.17 -10.91
C THR A 111 0.49 -18.50 -10.40
N GLN A 112 0.57 -18.69 -9.09
CA GLN A 112 1.06 -19.94 -8.49
C GLN A 112 -0.04 -20.97 -8.26
N ILE A 113 -1.30 -20.60 -8.45
CA ILE A 113 -2.43 -21.52 -8.36
C ILE A 113 -2.50 -22.29 -9.69
N SER A 114 -2.28 -23.61 -9.64
CA SER A 114 -2.35 -24.47 -10.80
C SER A 114 -3.78 -24.90 -11.12
N GLY A 115 -4.05 -25.36 -12.34
CA GLY A 115 -5.34 -25.96 -12.70
C GLY A 115 -5.82 -25.60 -14.10
N GLY A 116 -6.73 -26.42 -14.62
CA GLY A 116 -7.21 -26.32 -16.00
C GLY A 116 -8.29 -25.27 -16.25
N CYS A 117 -8.73 -24.54 -15.24
CA CYS A 117 -9.78 -23.53 -15.35
C CYS A 117 -9.28 -22.08 -15.11
N ILE A 118 -7.95 -21.88 -15.13
CA ILE A 118 -7.35 -20.57 -14.95
C ILE A 118 -6.60 -20.20 -16.23
N ASP A 119 -7.05 -19.13 -16.87
CA ASP A 119 -6.30 -18.57 -18.00
C ASP A 119 -4.99 -17.96 -17.51
N PRO A 120 -3.88 -18.13 -18.25
CA PRO A 120 -2.61 -17.52 -17.86
C PRO A 120 -2.70 -15.99 -17.92
N VAL A 121 -2.45 -15.36 -16.78
CA VAL A 121 -2.40 -13.89 -16.68
C VAL A 121 -0.93 -13.47 -16.57
N PRO A 122 -0.44 -12.54 -17.41
CA PRO A 122 0.93 -12.02 -17.32
C PRO A 122 1.06 -11.07 -16.11
N LEU A 123 1.16 -11.66 -14.92
CA LEU A 123 1.27 -10.96 -13.65
C LEU A 123 2.68 -11.10 -13.09
N ASP A 124 3.32 -10.00 -12.77
CA ASP A 124 4.58 -9.96 -12.03
C ASP A 124 4.42 -9.19 -10.72
N THR A 125 5.47 -9.15 -9.93
CA THR A 125 5.45 -8.49 -8.62
C THR A 125 6.11 -7.13 -8.69
N GLU A 126 5.46 -6.16 -8.08
CA GLU A 126 6.03 -4.87 -7.77
C GLU A 126 6.20 -4.77 -6.25
N ARG A 127 7.41 -5.11 -5.77
CA ARG A 127 7.71 -5.13 -4.34
C ARG A 127 7.92 -3.71 -3.84
N GLY A 128 6.98 -3.21 -3.02
CA GLY A 128 7.15 -1.96 -2.27
C GLY A 128 8.02 -2.13 -1.04
N TYR A 129 8.78 -1.09 -0.69
CA TYR A 129 9.59 -1.02 0.51
C TYR A 129 9.06 0.02 1.47
N HIS A 130 9.15 -0.26 2.77
CA HIS A 130 8.84 0.70 3.82
C HIS A 130 9.74 0.46 5.04
N VAL A 131 9.89 1.53 5.84
CA VAL A 131 10.53 1.51 7.15
C VAL A 131 9.54 2.03 8.16
N MET A 132 9.46 1.37 9.32
CA MET A 132 8.68 1.83 10.47
C MET A 132 9.59 2.50 11.48
N PHE A 133 9.14 3.64 12.00
CA PHE A 133 9.78 4.38 13.09
C PHE A 133 8.80 4.34 14.28
N PRO A 134 8.96 3.36 15.19
CA PRO A 134 8.07 3.20 16.32
C PRO A 134 8.11 4.43 17.24
N ASN A 135 6.95 4.78 17.81
CA ASN A 135 6.76 5.89 18.74
C ASN A 135 6.88 7.32 18.17
N ASP A 136 7.15 7.47 16.87
CA ASP A 136 7.35 8.78 16.22
C ASP A 136 6.09 9.32 15.52
N ALA A 137 4.93 8.65 15.69
CA ALA A 137 3.67 9.05 15.04
C ALA A 137 3.33 10.55 15.25
N ARG A 138 3.63 11.09 16.42
CA ARG A 138 3.39 12.48 16.80
C ARG A 138 4.19 13.54 16.02
N LEU A 139 5.21 13.11 15.28
CA LEU A 139 6.05 14.01 14.47
C LEU A 139 5.33 14.51 13.22
N LEU A 140 4.25 13.87 12.81
CA LEU A 140 3.42 14.33 11.70
C LEU A 140 1.94 14.29 12.10
N ASN A 141 1.18 15.29 11.63
CA ASN A 141 -0.25 15.37 11.83
C ASN A 141 -1.04 14.69 10.70
N ARG A 142 -0.39 14.49 9.54
CA ARG A 142 -0.98 13.92 8.34
C ARG A 142 0.06 13.22 7.47
N PRO A 143 -0.34 12.39 6.48
CA PRO A 143 0.58 11.86 5.50
C PRO A 143 1.26 12.96 4.69
N VAL A 144 2.57 12.86 4.54
CA VAL A 144 3.40 13.78 3.77
C VAL A 144 4.03 13.03 2.60
N GLY A 145 3.76 13.50 1.38
CA GLY A 145 4.40 13.01 0.15
C GLY A 145 5.63 13.85 -0.19
N LEU A 146 6.77 13.22 -0.37
CA LEU A 146 8.03 13.84 -0.78
C LEU A 146 8.25 13.56 -2.27
N ALA A 147 7.80 14.46 -3.13
CA ALA A 147 7.78 14.26 -4.59
C ALA A 147 9.18 13.95 -5.16
N ASP A 148 10.20 14.70 -4.75
CA ASP A 148 11.57 14.51 -5.24
C ASP A 148 12.22 13.20 -4.77
N ALA A 149 11.78 12.68 -3.62
CA ALA A 149 12.29 11.42 -3.06
C ALA A 149 11.44 10.21 -3.46
N GLY A 150 10.23 10.42 -4.00
CA GLY A 150 9.28 9.35 -4.29
C GLY A 150 8.83 8.58 -3.05
N LEU A 151 8.73 9.27 -1.90
CA LEU A 151 8.35 8.68 -0.63
C LEU A 151 7.09 9.29 -0.06
N TYR A 152 6.33 8.49 0.68
CA TYR A 152 5.24 8.92 1.55
C TYR A 152 5.56 8.56 2.99
N ILE A 153 5.40 9.51 3.90
CA ILE A 153 5.54 9.30 5.35
C ILE A 153 4.16 9.49 5.95
N SER A 154 3.66 8.49 6.66
CA SER A 154 2.30 8.48 7.22
C SER A 154 2.35 8.19 8.71
N PRO A 155 1.68 9.00 9.55
CA PRO A 155 1.49 8.69 10.96
C PRO A 155 0.47 7.54 11.08
N LEU A 156 0.85 6.49 11.81
CA LEU A 156 0.01 5.36 12.16
C LEU A 156 -0.06 5.22 13.68
N ASP A 157 -0.99 4.40 14.17
CA ASP A 157 -1.18 4.18 15.61
C ASP A 157 0.10 3.66 16.32
N ASP A 158 0.94 2.93 15.58
CA ASP A 158 2.17 2.29 16.07
C ASP A 158 3.48 3.00 15.67
N GLY A 159 3.40 4.18 15.02
CA GLY A 159 4.56 4.97 14.65
C GLY A 159 4.44 5.64 13.29
N LEU A 160 5.55 6.15 12.77
CA LEU A 160 5.63 6.66 11.40
C LEU A 160 5.99 5.54 10.42
N ARG A 161 5.23 5.44 9.34
CA ARG A 161 5.54 4.56 8.22
C ARG A 161 6.04 5.37 7.03
N ALA A 162 7.31 5.23 6.71
CA ALA A 162 7.87 5.77 5.47
C ALA A 162 7.88 4.69 4.38
N ALA A 163 7.17 4.95 3.29
CA ALA A 163 7.02 4.01 2.18
C ALA A 163 7.36 4.68 0.85
N GLY A 164 8.00 3.92 -0.02
CA GLY A 164 8.35 4.33 -1.38
C GLY A 164 9.36 3.38 -1.96
N THR A 165 9.81 3.63 -3.16
CA THR A 165 10.61 2.72 -3.97
C THR A 165 9.96 1.37 -4.21
N VAL A 166 10.06 0.90 -5.43
CA VAL A 166 9.54 -0.41 -5.84
C VAL A 166 10.64 -1.20 -6.55
N GLU A 167 10.50 -2.51 -6.56
CA GLU A 167 11.46 -3.42 -7.16
C GLU A 167 10.74 -4.52 -7.95
N LEU A 168 11.08 -4.67 -9.20
CA LEU A 168 10.63 -5.77 -10.06
C LEU A 168 11.66 -6.91 -9.97
N ALA A 169 11.50 -7.80 -9.01
CA ALA A 169 12.48 -8.84 -8.71
C ALA A 169 11.84 -10.24 -8.50
N GLY A 170 10.57 -10.36 -8.82
CA GLY A 170 9.81 -11.58 -8.59
C GLY A 170 9.57 -11.88 -7.11
N LEU A 171 8.85 -12.95 -6.84
CA LEU A 171 8.41 -13.33 -5.48
C LEU A 171 9.53 -13.82 -4.56
N ARG A 172 10.65 -14.29 -5.11
CA ARG A 172 11.69 -15.02 -4.36
C ARG A 172 12.94 -14.22 -4.03
N ALA A 173 13.10 -13.01 -4.58
CA ALA A 173 14.26 -12.17 -4.31
C ALA A 173 14.35 -11.78 -2.83
N ARG A 174 15.58 -11.70 -2.31
CA ARG A 174 15.79 -11.18 -0.95
C ARG A 174 15.52 -9.67 -0.90
N PRO A 175 15.10 -9.11 0.24
CA PRO A 175 14.96 -7.66 0.38
C PRO A 175 16.26 -6.91 0.07
N ASN A 176 16.14 -5.77 -0.60
CA ASN A 176 17.28 -4.95 -0.97
C ASN A 176 17.56 -3.91 0.13
N GLN A 177 18.64 -4.12 0.90
CA GLN A 177 19.01 -3.27 2.02
C GLN A 177 19.30 -1.81 1.59
N ARG A 178 19.80 -1.58 0.37
CA ARG A 178 20.06 -0.20 -0.11
C ARG A 178 18.78 0.63 -0.21
N ARG A 179 17.65 0.01 -0.55
CA ARG A 179 16.35 0.68 -0.61
C ARG A 179 15.85 1.06 0.79
N LEU A 180 16.02 0.18 1.77
CA LEU A 180 15.68 0.48 3.17
C LEU A 180 16.54 1.62 3.72
N ASN A 181 17.86 1.57 3.50
CA ASN A 181 18.79 2.62 3.92
C ASN A 181 18.48 3.97 3.24
N TYR A 182 18.05 3.95 1.98
CA TYR A 182 17.62 5.16 1.28
C TYR A 182 16.40 5.79 1.97
N ILE A 183 15.35 4.99 2.24
CA ILE A 183 14.14 5.47 2.92
C ILE A 183 14.51 6.09 4.27
N GLU A 184 15.30 5.37 5.08
CA GLU A 184 15.74 5.84 6.39
C GLU A 184 16.52 7.16 6.30
N SER A 185 17.45 7.28 5.37
CA SER A 185 18.25 8.48 5.17
C SER A 185 17.42 9.70 4.78
N VAL A 186 16.38 9.51 3.97
CA VAL A 186 15.46 10.58 3.59
C VAL A 186 14.64 11.03 4.79
N VAL A 187 14.07 10.09 5.56
CA VAL A 187 13.28 10.43 6.74
C VAL A 187 14.10 11.24 7.74
N ARG A 188 15.31 10.79 8.09
CA ARG A 188 16.22 11.51 9.01
C ARG A 188 16.59 12.92 8.53
N ARG A 189 16.61 13.15 7.21
CA ARG A 189 16.87 14.48 6.63
C ARG A 189 15.67 15.41 6.73
N VAL A 190 14.45 14.90 6.56
CA VAL A 190 13.23 15.73 6.53
C VAL A 190 12.53 15.83 7.88
N LEU A 191 12.84 14.93 8.80
CA LEU A 191 12.40 14.92 10.20
C LEU A 191 13.66 14.77 11.08
N PRO A 192 14.44 15.84 11.27
CA PRO A 192 15.74 15.75 11.93
C PRO A 192 15.69 15.51 13.43
N GLU A 193 14.53 15.69 14.09
CA GLU A 193 14.14 15.42 15.50
C GLU A 193 13.16 16.48 16.03
#